data_e214f17490bdb1c511333951a5aecc04
#
_entry.id   e214f17490bdb1c511333951a5aecc04
#
_cell.length_a   1.000
_cell.length_b   1.000
_cell.length_c   1.000
_cell.angle_alpha   90.00
_cell.angle_beta   90.00
_cell.angle_gamma   90.00
#
_symmetry.space_group_name_H-M   'P 1'
#
loop_
_entity.id
_entity.type
_entity.pdbx_description
1 polymer ?
#
loop_
_entity_poly.entity_id
_entity_poly.type
_entity_poly.pdbx_seq_one_letter_code
_entity_poly.pdbx_strand_id
1 'polypeptide(L)'
;MELNAHTLALLPEYILTVAGVLIMLIEGVLPPSAGRKMLGWVAIFATATAGFVSFYQLRLGPLTVFSGTVRIDSFSIFFHLLISAIVLATLLGSLDYFEGKAGHAGEYFALVLFGAVGMMLMTSSVELLMVFVGLEISSISTYIMAGFRKSEVAASESSLKYFLLGSFATAFFLYGIALAFGATGSTSIAAIAAGLTTSATPHMAFLALALMVIGLGFKVSAAPFHVWTPDVYQGAPAPVVGLMSTAPKAAAFAVLLRIMFSGFASMEHRWVILMWVLAALSMTIGNLGALMQKDVKRMLAYSSIAHAGYLIVAFTAFPAKGVAAACFYTATYAAMNVGAFLVITQIGGFNESLRTVEDYQGLAMKRPVLAGLLAFFLLSLIGIPFTGGFFGKFYVFTAALQAGRVWLAVIGLINSGIACFYYLRLLASVYAKPAASAEAEGSGTYRLNPAAGLALLCTAVATLALGIVPGRILNLAERASASLDQKAVSVTAATGTDVTQPRTNIAQ
;
A
#
# COMPACT_ATOMS: atom_id res chain seq x y z
N MET A 1 20.30 13.10 25.26
CA MET A 1 20.43 12.70 23.84
C MET A 1 19.39 11.64 23.45
N GLU A 2 19.10 10.64 24.31
CA GLU A 2 18.13 9.55 24.01
C GLU A 2 16.69 10.03 23.80
N LEU A 3 16.15 10.91 24.62
CA LEU A 3 14.80 11.44 24.48
C LEU A 3 14.59 12.13 23.10
N ASN A 4 15.61 12.85 22.63
CA ASN A 4 15.57 13.49 21.32
C ASN A 4 15.61 12.47 20.17
N ALA A 5 16.30 11.35 20.32
CA ALA A 5 16.37 10.29 19.32
C ALA A 5 15.02 9.56 19.16
N HIS A 6 14.38 9.20 20.27
CA HIS A 6 13.04 8.58 20.26
C HIS A 6 11.99 9.49 19.63
N THR A 7 11.99 10.77 20.00
CA THR A 7 11.05 11.74 19.45
C THR A 7 11.29 11.94 17.95
N LEU A 8 12.57 12.06 17.54
CA LEU A 8 12.91 12.27 16.13
C LEU A 8 12.55 11.06 15.25
N ALA A 9 12.70 9.85 15.79
CA ALA A 9 12.37 8.61 15.07
C ALA A 9 10.88 8.52 14.71
N LEU A 10 9.98 8.81 15.67
CA LEU A 10 8.53 8.74 15.49
C LEU A 10 7.88 10.10 15.22
N LEU A 11 8.65 11.11 14.84
CA LEU A 11 8.12 12.46 14.61
C LEU A 11 7.03 12.51 13.52
N PRO A 12 7.14 11.78 12.38
CA PRO A 12 6.05 11.70 11.41
C PRO A 12 4.74 11.19 12.02
N GLU A 13 4.81 10.09 12.80
CA GLU A 13 3.66 9.47 13.45
C GLU A 13 3.06 10.38 14.52
N TYR A 14 3.89 11.10 15.30
CA TYR A 14 3.40 12.07 16.26
C TYR A 14 2.65 13.23 15.60
N ILE A 15 3.17 13.77 14.49
CA ILE A 15 2.52 14.84 13.73
C ILE A 15 1.14 14.40 13.28
N LEU A 16 1.03 13.20 12.68
CA LEU A 16 -0.23 12.67 12.19
C LEU A 16 -1.20 12.36 13.34
N THR A 17 -0.71 11.79 14.43
CA THR A 17 -1.53 11.46 15.62
C THR A 17 -2.11 12.71 16.24
N VAL A 18 -1.27 13.72 16.50
CA VAL A 18 -1.72 14.99 17.10
C VAL A 18 -2.72 15.69 16.20
N ALA A 19 -2.45 15.75 14.89
CA ALA A 19 -3.40 16.35 13.94
C ALA A 19 -4.73 15.57 13.90
N GLY A 20 -4.71 14.25 13.89
CA GLY A 20 -5.91 13.40 13.93
C GLY A 20 -6.75 13.65 15.19
N VAL A 21 -6.10 13.69 16.38
CA VAL A 21 -6.77 13.98 17.65
C VAL A 21 -7.37 15.39 17.64
N LEU A 22 -6.62 16.40 17.18
CA LEU A 22 -7.13 17.77 17.08
C LEU A 22 -8.32 17.87 16.13
N ILE A 23 -8.29 17.20 14.98
CA ILE A 23 -9.42 17.16 14.05
C ILE A 23 -10.65 16.54 14.72
N MET A 24 -10.50 15.43 15.46
CA MET A 24 -11.61 14.79 16.18
C MET A 24 -12.21 15.69 17.26
N LEU A 25 -11.37 16.38 18.03
CA LEU A 25 -11.81 17.32 19.07
C LEU A 25 -12.56 18.53 18.46
N ILE A 26 -12.04 19.10 17.39
CA ILE A 26 -12.66 20.24 16.71
C ILE A 26 -13.98 19.79 16.06
N GLU A 27 -14.04 18.62 15.40
CA GLU A 27 -15.29 18.09 14.81
C GLU A 27 -16.41 17.96 15.84
N GLY A 28 -16.09 17.52 17.07
CA GLY A 28 -17.07 17.37 18.15
C GLY A 28 -17.69 18.70 18.65
N VAL A 29 -17.00 19.82 18.42
CA VAL A 29 -17.44 21.16 18.85
C VAL A 29 -18.08 21.97 17.69
N LEU A 30 -17.77 21.63 16.45
CA LEU A 30 -18.27 22.36 15.28
C LEU A 30 -19.78 22.14 15.08
N PRO A 31 -20.54 23.22 14.83
CA PRO A 31 -21.97 23.09 14.53
C PRO A 31 -22.17 22.32 13.21
N PRO A 32 -23.31 21.60 13.04
CA PRO A 32 -23.60 20.80 11.84
C PRO A 32 -23.52 21.59 10.52
N SER A 33 -23.79 22.90 10.56
CA SER A 33 -23.75 23.80 9.40
C SER A 33 -22.36 24.28 9.01
N ALA A 34 -21.32 24.04 9.84
CA ALA A 34 -19.97 24.50 9.54
C ALA A 34 -19.33 23.62 8.43
N GLY A 35 -18.64 24.26 7.51
CA GLY A 35 -17.85 23.57 6.49
C GLY A 35 -16.64 22.84 7.09
N ARG A 36 -16.40 21.60 6.65
CA ARG A 36 -15.33 20.72 7.16
C ARG A 36 -14.05 20.79 6.34
N LYS A 37 -14.01 21.55 5.25
CA LYS A 37 -12.80 21.70 4.39
C LYS A 37 -11.56 22.12 5.16
N MET A 38 -11.72 22.99 6.18
CA MET A 38 -10.59 23.42 7.00
C MET A 38 -9.92 22.23 7.68
N LEU A 39 -10.69 21.27 8.21
CA LEU A 39 -10.14 20.06 8.82
C LEU A 39 -9.39 19.19 7.81
N GLY A 40 -9.93 19.09 6.58
CA GLY A 40 -9.23 18.44 5.47
C GLY A 40 -7.88 19.09 5.13
N TRP A 41 -7.81 20.44 5.13
CA TRP A 41 -6.54 21.15 4.91
C TRP A 41 -5.56 20.94 6.06
N VAL A 42 -6.01 20.86 7.31
CA VAL A 42 -5.17 20.50 8.46
C VAL A 42 -4.58 19.09 8.26
N ALA A 43 -5.38 18.13 7.82
CA ALA A 43 -4.91 16.76 7.52
C ALA A 43 -3.88 16.74 6.39
N ILE A 44 -4.11 17.49 5.30
CA ILE A 44 -3.20 17.64 4.17
C ILE A 44 -1.87 18.22 4.61
N PHE A 45 -1.89 19.30 5.38
CA PHE A 45 -0.68 19.97 5.87
C PHE A 45 0.10 19.05 6.83
N ALA A 46 -0.58 18.39 7.76
CA ALA A 46 0.04 17.43 8.68
C ALA A 46 0.73 16.28 7.91
N THR A 47 0.05 15.74 6.89
CA THR A 47 0.61 14.65 6.06
C THR A 47 1.81 15.13 5.24
N ALA A 48 1.75 16.33 4.67
CA ALA A 48 2.88 16.93 3.94
C ALA A 48 4.08 17.13 4.85
N THR A 49 3.85 17.63 6.08
CA THR A 49 4.90 17.81 7.08
C THR A 49 5.50 16.49 7.53
N ALA A 50 4.68 15.46 7.78
CA ALA A 50 5.14 14.11 8.12
C ALA A 50 6.01 13.52 7.00
N GLY A 51 5.58 13.65 5.74
CA GLY A 51 6.37 13.24 4.57
C GLY A 51 7.70 13.98 4.46
N PHE A 52 7.71 15.30 4.70
CA PHE A 52 8.93 16.10 4.70
C PHE A 52 9.91 15.66 5.81
N VAL A 53 9.40 15.41 7.01
CA VAL A 53 10.22 14.89 8.13
C VAL A 53 10.80 13.53 7.78
N SER A 54 10.00 12.62 7.21
CA SER A 54 10.48 11.31 6.74
C SER A 54 11.58 11.44 5.69
N PHE A 55 11.44 12.40 4.75
CA PHE A 55 12.50 12.69 3.78
C PHE A 55 13.77 13.24 4.44
N TYR A 56 13.63 14.07 5.46
CA TYR A 56 14.78 14.59 6.23
C TYR A 56 15.50 13.47 7.00
N GLN A 57 14.77 12.48 7.51
CA GLN A 57 15.33 11.31 8.20
C GLN A 57 16.30 10.51 7.32
N LEU A 58 16.19 10.55 5.98
CA LEU A 58 17.18 9.93 5.07
C LEU A 58 18.61 10.46 5.27
N ARG A 59 18.75 11.68 5.80
CA ARG A 59 20.06 12.32 6.03
C ARG A 59 20.69 11.96 7.37
N LEU A 60 19.90 11.38 8.28
CA LEU A 60 20.33 11.10 9.66
C LEU A 60 20.97 9.72 9.82
N GLY A 61 20.86 8.86 8.79
CA GLY A 61 21.27 7.47 8.87
C GLY A 61 20.29 6.59 9.66
N PRO A 62 20.56 5.28 9.75
CA PRO A 62 19.68 4.34 10.44
C PRO A 62 19.64 4.62 11.95
N LEU A 63 18.43 4.65 12.52
CA LEU A 63 18.18 4.90 13.93
C LEU A 63 17.31 3.77 14.49
N THR A 64 17.78 3.14 15.57
CA THR A 64 17.02 2.11 16.28
C THR A 64 16.68 2.61 17.68
N VAL A 65 15.40 2.56 18.04
CA VAL A 65 14.86 3.15 19.28
C VAL A 65 13.92 2.19 20.00
N PHE A 66 13.45 2.57 21.17
CA PHE A 66 12.52 1.78 22.00
C PHE A 66 13.03 0.35 22.24
N SER A 67 14.23 0.24 22.79
CA SER A 67 14.85 -1.06 23.10
C SER A 67 14.92 -2.00 21.88
N GLY A 68 15.06 -1.45 20.68
CA GLY A 68 15.21 -2.24 19.46
C GLY A 68 13.91 -2.67 18.78
N THR A 69 12.74 -2.12 19.19
CA THR A 69 11.45 -2.48 18.57
C THR A 69 11.15 -1.71 17.30
N VAL A 70 11.67 -0.48 17.15
CA VAL A 70 11.46 0.39 16.00
C VAL A 70 12.81 0.76 15.38
N ARG A 71 12.89 0.63 14.06
CA ARG A 71 14.07 0.97 13.26
C ARG A 71 13.69 1.85 12.10
N ILE A 72 14.24 3.05 12.09
CA ILE A 72 14.14 3.98 10.96
C ILE A 72 15.36 3.74 10.08
N ASP A 73 15.16 3.08 8.96
CA ASP A 73 16.16 2.74 7.96
C ASP A 73 15.69 3.17 6.56
N SER A 74 16.54 3.05 5.55
CA SER A 74 16.16 3.42 4.18
C SER A 74 14.93 2.67 3.68
N PHE A 75 14.69 1.46 4.20
CA PHE A 75 13.51 0.66 3.87
C PHE A 75 12.22 1.25 4.46
N SER A 76 12.20 1.52 5.76
CA SER A 76 11.04 2.13 6.42
C SER A 76 10.73 3.52 5.85
N ILE A 77 11.77 4.34 5.62
CA ILE A 77 11.61 5.68 5.07
C ILE A 77 11.04 5.64 3.64
N PHE A 78 11.46 4.67 2.81
CA PHE A 78 10.85 4.47 1.49
C PHE A 78 9.33 4.30 1.57
N PHE A 79 8.85 3.46 2.49
CA PHE A 79 7.43 3.24 2.69
C PHE A 79 6.72 4.40 3.39
N HIS A 80 7.37 5.10 4.32
CA HIS A 80 6.82 6.33 4.91
C HIS A 80 6.53 7.40 3.86
N LEU A 81 7.47 7.62 2.93
CA LEU A 81 7.31 8.55 1.82
C LEU A 81 6.18 8.10 0.88
N LEU A 82 6.12 6.81 0.57
CA LEU A 82 5.08 6.25 -0.28
C LEU A 82 3.69 6.37 0.37
N ILE A 83 3.55 6.01 1.65
CA ILE A 83 2.30 6.14 2.42
C ILE A 83 1.87 7.60 2.48
N SER A 84 2.80 8.53 2.78
CA SER A 84 2.52 9.97 2.80
C SER A 84 2.01 10.47 1.44
N ALA A 85 2.61 10.04 0.33
CA ALA A 85 2.19 10.43 -1.01
C ALA A 85 0.79 9.90 -1.35
N ILE A 86 0.48 8.65 -1.01
CA ILE A 86 -0.85 8.05 -1.21
C ILE A 86 -1.90 8.79 -0.38
N VAL A 87 -1.61 9.03 0.90
CA VAL A 87 -2.53 9.72 1.83
C VAL A 87 -2.77 11.16 1.37
N LEU A 88 -1.73 11.89 0.96
CA LEU A 88 -1.87 13.24 0.39
C LEU A 88 -2.77 13.25 -0.84
N ALA A 89 -2.54 12.35 -1.79
CA ALA A 89 -3.35 12.25 -3.00
C ALA A 89 -4.82 11.92 -2.66
N THR A 90 -5.05 11.02 -1.69
CA THR A 90 -6.38 10.65 -1.23
C THR A 90 -7.09 11.83 -0.55
N LEU A 91 -6.43 12.54 0.37
CA LEU A 91 -6.99 13.70 1.07
C LEU A 91 -7.34 14.84 0.10
N LEU A 92 -6.42 15.18 -0.81
CA LEU A 92 -6.66 16.19 -1.84
C LEU A 92 -7.85 15.81 -2.75
N GLY A 93 -7.95 14.55 -3.15
CA GLY A 93 -9.00 14.05 -4.02
C GLY A 93 -10.36 13.89 -3.34
N SER A 94 -10.39 13.77 -2.02
CA SER A 94 -11.62 13.56 -1.24
C SER A 94 -12.10 14.81 -0.49
N LEU A 95 -11.43 15.94 -0.63
CA LEU A 95 -11.71 17.17 0.13
C LEU A 95 -13.17 17.63 0.02
N ASP A 96 -13.76 17.52 -1.17
CA ASP A 96 -15.16 17.89 -1.44
C ASP A 96 -16.12 16.70 -1.43
N TYR A 97 -15.60 15.48 -1.36
CA TYR A 97 -16.43 14.28 -1.53
C TYR A 97 -17.49 14.15 -0.44
N PHE A 98 -17.15 14.45 0.81
CA PHE A 98 -18.04 14.35 1.97
C PHE A 98 -18.69 15.67 2.35
N GLU A 99 -18.34 16.80 1.72
CA GLU A 99 -18.80 18.12 2.13
C GLU A 99 -20.31 18.28 1.92
N GLY A 100 -21.01 18.70 3.00
CA GLY A 100 -22.45 18.94 3.00
C GLY A 100 -23.32 17.70 2.86
N LYS A 101 -22.73 16.50 2.79
CA LYS A 101 -23.44 15.23 2.55
C LYS A 101 -23.24 14.18 3.65
N ALA A 102 -22.10 14.22 4.36
CA ALA A 102 -21.89 13.44 5.57
C ALA A 102 -21.68 14.42 6.72
N GLY A 103 -22.50 14.35 7.76
CA GLY A 103 -22.46 15.28 8.90
C GLY A 103 -21.15 15.27 9.70
N HIS A 104 -20.20 14.36 9.39
CA HIS A 104 -19.01 14.09 10.17
C HIS A 104 -17.77 13.89 9.28
N ALA A 105 -17.56 14.76 8.29
CA ALA A 105 -16.41 14.63 7.38
C ALA A 105 -15.04 14.74 8.09
N GLY A 106 -14.97 15.40 9.25
CA GLY A 106 -13.76 15.47 10.07
C GLY A 106 -13.34 14.10 10.60
N GLU A 107 -14.30 13.24 10.98
CA GLU A 107 -14.02 11.85 11.38
C GLU A 107 -13.27 11.09 10.27
N TYR A 108 -13.67 11.26 9.01
CA TYR A 108 -12.99 10.66 7.87
C TYR A 108 -11.52 11.10 7.77
N PHE A 109 -11.25 12.40 7.86
CA PHE A 109 -9.88 12.92 7.78
C PHE A 109 -9.02 12.41 8.93
N ALA A 110 -9.55 12.36 10.15
CA ALA A 110 -8.86 11.81 11.31
C ALA A 110 -8.55 10.32 11.15
N LEU A 111 -9.51 9.51 10.67
CA LEU A 111 -9.33 8.09 10.41
C LEU A 111 -8.27 7.81 9.34
N VAL A 112 -8.19 8.64 8.29
CA VAL A 112 -7.11 8.56 7.29
C VAL A 112 -5.76 8.77 7.94
N LEU A 113 -5.62 9.76 8.83
CA LEU A 113 -4.36 10.04 9.53
C LEU A 113 -3.99 8.90 10.50
N PHE A 114 -4.94 8.41 11.31
CA PHE A 114 -4.67 7.27 12.21
C PHE A 114 -4.31 6.00 11.44
N GLY A 115 -4.98 5.75 10.31
CA GLY A 115 -4.60 4.67 9.40
C GLY A 115 -3.15 4.81 8.91
N ALA A 116 -2.73 6.03 8.55
CA ALA A 116 -1.36 6.32 8.14
C ALA A 116 -0.34 6.07 9.25
N VAL A 117 -0.65 6.47 10.50
CA VAL A 117 0.19 6.16 11.68
C VAL A 117 0.40 4.67 11.81
N GLY A 118 -0.67 3.86 11.78
CA GLY A 118 -0.57 2.41 11.86
C GLY A 118 0.29 1.81 10.74
N MET A 119 0.11 2.30 9.50
CA MET A 119 0.90 1.86 8.35
C MET A 119 2.39 2.22 8.48
N MET A 120 2.73 3.41 8.96
CA MET A 120 4.12 3.83 9.18
C MET A 120 4.76 3.01 10.30
N LEU A 121 4.07 2.80 11.42
CA LEU A 121 4.53 1.93 12.50
C LEU A 121 4.82 0.51 12.02
N MET A 122 3.94 -0.08 11.19
CA MET A 122 4.19 -1.40 10.60
C MET A 122 5.52 -1.47 9.85
N THR A 123 5.83 -0.46 9.04
CA THR A 123 6.99 -0.48 8.15
C THR A 123 8.31 -0.24 8.88
N SER A 124 8.29 0.48 10.00
CA SER A 124 9.45 0.76 10.84
C SER A 124 9.65 -0.26 11.98
N SER A 125 8.67 -1.12 12.24
CA SER A 125 8.78 -2.13 13.28
C SER A 125 9.72 -3.28 12.90
N VAL A 126 10.59 -3.67 13.82
CA VAL A 126 11.49 -4.84 13.74
C VAL A 126 11.18 -5.87 14.83
N GLU A 127 10.02 -5.72 15.44
CA GLU A 127 9.46 -6.57 16.49
C GLU A 127 8.00 -6.91 16.10
N LEU A 128 7.63 -8.20 16.17
CA LEU A 128 6.38 -8.70 15.60
C LEU A 128 5.11 -8.21 16.34
N LEU A 129 5.16 -7.98 17.65
CA LEU A 129 4.01 -7.44 18.39
C LEU A 129 3.76 -5.97 18.03
N MET A 130 4.84 -5.18 17.82
CA MET A 130 4.69 -3.82 17.36
C MET A 130 4.15 -3.77 15.91
N VAL A 131 4.55 -4.70 15.04
CA VAL A 131 3.93 -4.89 13.72
C VAL A 131 2.44 -5.16 13.85
N PHE A 132 2.04 -6.05 14.77
CA PHE A 132 0.63 -6.38 15.03
C PHE A 132 -0.16 -5.15 15.47
N VAL A 133 0.36 -4.37 16.42
CA VAL A 133 -0.29 -3.13 16.88
C VAL A 133 -0.48 -2.14 15.73
N GLY A 134 0.56 -1.90 14.93
CA GLY A 134 0.47 -1.02 13.76
C GLY A 134 -0.56 -1.52 12.73
N LEU A 135 -0.61 -2.83 12.50
CA LEU A 135 -1.58 -3.48 11.62
C LEU A 135 -3.02 -3.27 12.12
N GLU A 136 -3.28 -3.40 13.42
CA GLU A 136 -4.61 -3.21 14.00
C GLU A 136 -5.05 -1.73 13.94
N ILE A 137 -4.16 -0.77 14.23
CA ILE A 137 -4.45 0.66 14.09
C ILE A 137 -4.89 0.98 12.65
N SER A 138 -4.13 0.51 11.67
CA SER A 138 -4.47 0.67 10.25
C SER A 138 -5.77 -0.04 9.87
N SER A 139 -6.01 -1.24 10.42
CA SER A 139 -7.16 -2.08 10.11
C SER A 139 -8.46 -1.47 10.63
N ILE A 140 -8.50 -1.09 11.90
CA ILE A 140 -9.69 -0.49 12.53
C ILE A 140 -10.07 0.79 11.78
N SER A 141 -9.09 1.65 11.45
CA SER A 141 -9.33 2.86 10.67
C SER A 141 -9.99 2.55 9.33
N THR A 142 -9.49 1.54 8.60
CA THR A 142 -10.04 1.16 7.28
C THR A 142 -11.38 0.44 7.37
N TYR A 143 -11.64 -0.34 8.43
CA TYR A 143 -12.95 -0.97 8.67
C TYR A 143 -14.05 0.08 8.84
N ILE A 144 -13.79 1.11 9.64
CA ILE A 144 -14.74 2.21 9.89
C ILE A 144 -14.95 3.01 8.60
N MET A 145 -13.88 3.35 7.89
CA MET A 145 -13.96 4.10 6.63
C MET A 145 -14.72 3.34 5.54
N ALA A 146 -14.65 2.02 5.47
CA ALA A 146 -15.39 1.22 4.49
C ALA A 146 -16.90 1.38 4.65
N GLY A 147 -17.39 1.53 5.89
CA GLY A 147 -18.80 1.77 6.23
C GLY A 147 -19.18 3.26 6.39
N PHE A 148 -18.37 4.19 5.91
CA PHE A 148 -18.56 5.62 6.23
C PHE A 148 -19.88 6.21 5.71
N ARG A 149 -20.42 5.68 4.61
CA ARG A 149 -21.77 6.02 4.12
C ARG A 149 -22.83 5.20 4.85
N LYS A 150 -23.11 5.54 6.11
CA LYS A 150 -24.00 4.80 7.04
C LYS A 150 -25.40 4.54 6.49
N SER A 151 -25.92 5.40 5.62
CA SER A 151 -27.24 5.25 4.98
C SER A 151 -27.29 4.20 3.86
N GLU A 152 -26.14 3.78 3.35
CA GLU A 152 -26.01 2.82 2.26
C GLU A 152 -25.84 1.40 2.82
N VAL A 153 -26.80 0.52 2.55
CA VAL A 153 -26.73 -0.89 3.00
C VAL A 153 -25.46 -1.59 2.50
N ALA A 154 -25.08 -1.33 1.25
CA ALA A 154 -23.86 -1.90 0.67
C ALA A 154 -22.58 -1.48 1.40
N ALA A 155 -22.51 -0.23 1.90
CA ALA A 155 -21.36 0.24 2.67
C ALA A 155 -21.32 -0.41 4.06
N SER A 156 -22.46 -0.56 4.73
CA SER A 156 -22.55 -1.24 6.02
C SER A 156 -22.18 -2.73 5.91
N GLU A 157 -22.67 -3.42 4.88
CA GLU A 157 -22.31 -4.81 4.58
C GLU A 157 -20.81 -4.95 4.29
N SER A 158 -20.25 -4.04 3.51
CA SER A 158 -18.83 -3.95 3.19
C SER A 158 -17.98 -3.85 4.45
N SER A 159 -18.31 -2.91 5.35
CA SER A 159 -17.62 -2.73 6.63
C SER A 159 -17.69 -3.97 7.51
N LEU A 160 -18.88 -4.57 7.65
CA LEU A 160 -19.07 -5.76 8.48
C LEU A 160 -18.27 -6.96 7.94
N LYS A 161 -18.34 -7.24 6.64
CA LYS A 161 -17.55 -8.30 6.01
C LYS A 161 -16.05 -8.07 6.20
N TYR A 162 -15.58 -6.82 6.02
CA TYR A 162 -14.18 -6.48 6.15
C TYR A 162 -13.71 -6.66 7.59
N PHE A 163 -14.49 -6.19 8.57
CA PHE A 163 -14.18 -6.34 9.99
C PHE A 163 -14.14 -7.82 10.41
N LEU A 164 -15.20 -8.60 10.12
CA LEU A 164 -15.26 -10.01 10.56
C LEU A 164 -14.14 -10.86 9.95
N LEU A 165 -13.96 -10.78 8.64
CA LEU A 165 -12.92 -11.55 7.95
C LEU A 165 -11.52 -11.05 8.31
N GLY A 166 -11.36 -9.74 8.52
CA GLY A 166 -10.10 -9.14 8.92
C GLY A 166 -9.68 -9.53 10.32
N SER A 167 -10.59 -9.46 11.30
CA SER A 167 -10.31 -9.88 12.68
C SER A 167 -9.96 -11.37 12.77
N PHE A 168 -10.60 -12.20 11.92
CA PHE A 168 -10.23 -13.61 11.83
C PHE A 168 -8.82 -13.81 11.25
N ALA A 169 -8.47 -13.03 10.22
CA ALA A 169 -7.14 -13.09 9.61
C ALA A 169 -6.04 -12.59 10.56
N THR A 170 -6.30 -11.55 11.35
CA THR A 170 -5.33 -11.04 12.34
C THR A 170 -5.15 -11.99 13.52
N ALA A 171 -6.16 -12.81 13.86
CA ALA A 171 -6.01 -13.89 14.84
C ALA A 171 -4.99 -14.95 14.38
N PHE A 172 -4.99 -15.32 13.09
CA PHE A 172 -3.95 -16.19 12.53
C PHE A 172 -2.57 -15.53 12.59
N PHE A 173 -2.47 -14.23 12.27
CA PHE A 173 -1.21 -13.51 12.36
C PHE A 173 -0.65 -13.51 13.79
N LEU A 174 -1.48 -13.21 14.78
CA LEU A 174 -1.09 -13.19 16.19
C LEU A 174 -0.70 -14.59 16.68
N TYR A 175 -1.44 -15.63 16.27
CA TYR A 175 -1.08 -17.00 16.64
C TYR A 175 0.23 -17.44 15.98
N GLY A 176 0.49 -16.98 14.74
CA GLY A 176 1.80 -17.16 14.10
C GLY A 176 2.94 -16.51 14.87
N ILE A 177 2.73 -15.31 15.43
CA ILE A 177 3.70 -14.64 16.32
C ILE A 177 3.96 -15.49 17.59
N ALA A 178 2.90 -16.00 18.21
CA ALA A 178 3.01 -16.85 19.39
C ALA A 178 3.84 -18.14 19.12
N LEU A 179 3.60 -18.78 17.97
CA LEU A 179 4.39 -19.94 17.57
C LEU A 179 5.85 -19.59 17.19
N ALA A 180 6.09 -18.43 16.61
CA ALA A 180 7.46 -17.95 16.36
C ALA A 180 8.21 -17.74 17.67
N PHE A 181 7.54 -17.14 18.68
CA PHE A 181 8.08 -17.00 20.02
C PHE A 181 8.33 -18.38 20.67
N GLY A 182 7.40 -19.32 20.55
CA GLY A 182 7.57 -20.68 21.04
C GLY A 182 8.74 -21.42 20.40
N ALA A 183 9.04 -21.14 19.13
CA ALA A 183 10.14 -21.79 18.40
C ALA A 183 11.52 -21.16 18.68
N THR A 184 11.59 -19.87 19.06
CA THR A 184 12.84 -19.10 19.11
C THR A 184 13.06 -18.35 20.41
N GLY A 185 12.05 -18.27 21.28
CA GLY A 185 12.09 -17.50 22.53
C GLY A 185 12.04 -15.99 22.37
N SER A 186 11.74 -15.47 21.16
CA SER A 186 11.73 -14.03 20.88
C SER A 186 10.67 -13.63 19.85
N THR A 187 10.23 -12.36 19.93
CA THR A 187 9.38 -11.70 18.93
C THR A 187 10.16 -10.69 18.06
N SER A 188 11.44 -10.43 18.40
CA SER A 188 12.33 -9.63 17.56
C SER A 188 12.70 -10.38 16.29
N ILE A 189 12.52 -9.74 15.12
CA ILE A 189 12.80 -10.34 13.80
C ILE A 189 14.26 -10.80 13.69
N ALA A 190 15.20 -10.03 14.24
CA ALA A 190 16.62 -10.38 14.24
C ALA A 190 16.93 -11.58 15.15
N ALA A 191 16.32 -11.61 16.34
CA ALA A 191 16.50 -12.72 17.27
C ALA A 191 15.82 -14.01 16.77
N ILE A 192 14.67 -13.90 16.07
CA ILE A 192 14.03 -15.03 15.37
C ILE A 192 14.99 -15.59 14.34
N ALA A 193 15.59 -14.74 13.49
CA ALA A 193 16.55 -15.18 12.48
C ALA A 193 17.74 -15.95 13.08
N ALA A 194 18.30 -15.46 14.19
CA ALA A 194 19.37 -16.14 14.91
C ALA A 194 18.90 -17.46 15.55
N GLY A 195 17.73 -17.45 16.21
CA GLY A 195 17.17 -18.64 16.86
C GLY A 195 16.81 -19.77 15.89
N LEU A 196 16.41 -19.44 14.66
CA LEU A 196 16.07 -20.44 13.64
C LEU A 196 17.27 -21.26 13.17
N THR A 197 18.49 -20.76 13.29
CA THR A 197 19.71 -21.51 12.92
C THR A 197 20.01 -22.67 13.86
N THR A 198 19.56 -22.58 15.11
CA THR A 198 19.78 -23.57 16.19
C THR A 198 18.49 -24.22 16.69
N SER A 199 17.33 -23.87 16.09
CA SER A 199 16.02 -24.31 16.56
C SER A 199 15.84 -25.82 16.47
N ALA A 200 15.43 -26.44 17.57
CA ALA A 200 15.01 -27.85 17.62
C ALA A 200 13.64 -28.09 17.00
N THR A 201 12.88 -27.02 16.65
CA THR A 201 11.50 -27.09 16.19
C THR A 201 11.25 -26.39 14.85
N PRO A 202 11.95 -26.78 13.76
CA PRO A 202 11.84 -26.10 12.46
C PRO A 202 10.43 -26.20 11.84
N HIS A 203 9.65 -27.23 12.17
CA HIS A 203 8.27 -27.37 11.70
C HIS A 203 7.33 -26.35 12.36
N MET A 204 7.51 -26.10 13.66
CA MET A 204 6.74 -25.07 14.38
C MET A 204 7.06 -23.67 13.84
N ALA A 205 8.32 -23.39 13.55
CA ALA A 205 8.74 -22.12 12.94
C ALA A 205 8.14 -21.94 11.53
N PHE A 206 8.06 -23.00 10.72
CA PHE A 206 7.43 -22.93 9.41
C PHE A 206 5.91 -22.74 9.51
N LEU A 207 5.24 -23.42 10.45
CA LEU A 207 3.83 -23.20 10.75
C LEU A 207 3.56 -21.76 11.22
N ALA A 208 4.43 -21.22 12.07
CA ALA A 208 4.37 -19.81 12.48
C ALA A 208 4.39 -18.87 11.28
N LEU A 209 5.35 -19.05 10.36
CA LEU A 209 5.43 -18.27 9.14
C LEU A 209 4.19 -18.44 8.25
N ALA A 210 3.70 -19.66 8.07
CA ALA A 210 2.51 -19.94 7.27
C ALA A 210 1.27 -19.20 7.83
N LEU A 211 1.08 -19.19 9.15
CA LEU A 211 -0.01 -18.46 9.80
C LEU A 211 0.14 -16.95 9.66
N MET A 212 1.36 -16.41 9.78
CA MET A 212 1.63 -15.00 9.52
C MET A 212 1.35 -14.62 8.06
N VAL A 213 1.67 -15.51 7.11
CA VAL A 213 1.34 -15.33 5.68
C VAL A 213 -0.17 -15.34 5.44
N ILE A 214 -0.97 -16.11 6.18
CA ILE A 214 -2.44 -16.03 6.09
C ILE A 214 -2.92 -14.62 6.46
N GLY A 215 -2.50 -14.10 7.61
CA GLY A 215 -2.92 -12.78 8.07
C GLY A 215 -2.48 -11.63 7.15
N LEU A 216 -1.21 -11.62 6.76
CA LEU A 216 -0.69 -10.60 5.84
C LEU A 216 -1.17 -10.83 4.40
N GLY A 217 -1.36 -12.07 3.96
CA GLY A 217 -1.96 -12.44 2.68
C GLY A 217 -3.37 -11.92 2.53
N PHE A 218 -4.18 -11.96 3.60
CA PHE A 218 -5.47 -11.28 3.66
C PHE A 218 -5.30 -9.78 3.40
N LYS A 219 -4.37 -9.12 4.07
CA LYS A 219 -4.17 -7.67 3.99
C LYS A 219 -3.71 -7.22 2.60
N VAL A 220 -2.86 -7.99 1.93
CA VAL A 220 -2.44 -7.72 0.54
C VAL A 220 -3.44 -8.25 -0.51
N SER A 221 -4.50 -8.93 -0.10
CA SER A 221 -5.49 -9.58 -0.97
C SER A 221 -4.90 -10.69 -1.85
N ALA A 222 -3.96 -11.47 -1.33
CA ALA A 222 -3.41 -12.62 -2.04
C ALA A 222 -4.43 -13.77 -2.06
N ALA A 223 -4.60 -14.44 -3.19
CA ALA A 223 -5.44 -15.63 -3.26
C ALA A 223 -4.75 -16.83 -2.55
N PRO A 224 -5.49 -17.58 -1.70
CA PRO A 224 -6.95 -17.65 -1.55
C PRO A 224 -7.55 -16.65 -0.52
N PHE A 225 -6.77 -15.84 0.16
CA PHE A 225 -7.21 -14.95 1.25
C PHE A 225 -7.87 -13.65 0.76
N HIS A 226 -8.17 -13.53 -0.53
CA HIS A 226 -8.70 -12.35 -1.22
C HIS A 226 -10.21 -12.16 -1.14
N VAL A 227 -10.97 -13.13 -0.65
CA VAL A 227 -12.45 -13.24 -0.79
C VAL A 227 -13.22 -12.01 -0.33
N TRP A 228 -12.67 -11.23 0.58
CA TRP A 228 -13.25 -9.99 1.08
C TRP A 228 -13.18 -8.82 0.09
N THR A 229 -12.14 -8.81 -0.75
CA THR A 229 -11.73 -7.62 -1.52
C THR A 229 -12.78 -7.16 -2.54
N PRO A 230 -13.41 -8.05 -3.35
CA PRO A 230 -14.41 -7.61 -4.33
C PRO A 230 -15.65 -6.98 -3.69
N ASP A 231 -16.17 -7.59 -2.62
CA ASP A 231 -17.37 -7.11 -1.95
C ASP A 231 -17.11 -5.79 -1.22
N VAL A 232 -15.97 -5.68 -0.54
CA VAL A 232 -15.59 -4.48 0.20
C VAL A 232 -15.31 -3.30 -0.74
N TYR A 233 -14.59 -3.52 -1.85
CA TYR A 233 -14.34 -2.42 -2.79
C TYR A 233 -15.59 -1.95 -3.50
N GLN A 234 -16.54 -2.85 -3.76
CA GLN A 234 -17.81 -2.50 -4.39
C GLN A 234 -18.66 -1.61 -3.47
N GLY A 235 -18.74 -1.92 -2.16
CA GLY A 235 -19.61 -1.22 -1.21
C GLY A 235 -18.99 0.02 -0.56
N ALA A 236 -17.67 0.05 -0.34
CA ALA A 236 -16.98 1.17 0.29
C ALA A 236 -16.94 2.43 -0.59
N PRO A 237 -16.85 3.65 -0.01
CA PRO A 237 -16.69 4.89 -0.77
C PRO A 237 -15.46 4.87 -1.67
N ALA A 238 -15.56 5.40 -2.90
CA ALA A 238 -14.50 5.36 -3.89
C ALA A 238 -13.14 5.91 -3.42
N PRO A 239 -13.06 7.06 -2.70
CA PRO A 239 -11.78 7.55 -2.18
C PRO A 239 -11.19 6.63 -1.10
N VAL A 240 -12.04 5.97 -0.30
CA VAL A 240 -11.61 4.98 0.69
C VAL A 240 -11.04 3.75 -0.02
N VAL A 241 -11.68 3.29 -1.10
CA VAL A 241 -11.18 2.16 -1.91
C VAL A 241 -9.82 2.51 -2.53
N GLY A 242 -9.64 3.73 -3.03
CA GLY A 242 -8.34 4.20 -3.52
C GLY A 242 -7.23 4.08 -2.48
N LEU A 243 -7.51 4.52 -1.24
CA LEU A 243 -6.59 4.39 -0.11
C LEU A 243 -6.34 2.92 0.27
N MET A 244 -7.42 2.15 0.49
CA MET A 244 -7.34 0.74 0.95
C MET A 244 -6.64 -0.18 -0.05
N SER A 245 -6.76 0.13 -1.34
CA SER A 245 -6.14 -0.66 -2.41
C SER A 245 -4.63 -0.46 -2.54
N THR A 246 -4.08 0.54 -1.87
CA THR A 246 -2.67 0.97 -2.05
C THR A 246 -1.90 1.07 -0.74
N ALA A 247 -2.18 2.02 0.15
CA ALA A 247 -1.35 2.29 1.32
C ALA A 247 -1.29 1.12 2.32
N PRO A 248 -2.40 0.51 2.77
CA PRO A 248 -2.35 -0.65 3.66
C PRO A 248 -1.67 -1.88 3.01
N LYS A 249 -1.83 -2.04 1.68
CA LYS A 249 -1.14 -3.11 0.96
C LYS A 249 0.36 -2.86 0.90
N ALA A 250 0.79 -1.63 0.64
CA ALA A 250 2.20 -1.25 0.65
C ALA A 250 2.84 -1.55 2.00
N ALA A 251 2.19 -1.15 3.11
CA ALA A 251 2.66 -1.45 4.46
C ALA A 251 2.72 -2.95 4.75
N ALA A 252 1.70 -3.72 4.35
CA ALA A 252 1.67 -5.17 4.55
C ALA A 252 2.75 -5.89 3.70
N PHE A 253 3.01 -5.42 2.47
CA PHE A 253 4.13 -5.94 1.67
C PHE A 253 5.49 -5.60 2.28
N ALA A 254 5.66 -4.40 2.84
CA ALA A 254 6.87 -4.04 3.57
C ALA A 254 7.13 -5.02 4.74
N VAL A 255 6.09 -5.31 5.53
CA VAL A 255 6.17 -6.28 6.63
C VAL A 255 6.52 -7.68 6.12
N LEU A 256 5.84 -8.16 5.05
CA LEU A 256 6.15 -9.46 4.45
C LEU A 256 7.60 -9.55 3.98
N LEU A 257 8.11 -8.51 3.31
CA LEU A 257 9.50 -8.44 2.87
C LEU A 257 10.46 -8.53 4.08
N ARG A 258 10.21 -7.75 5.13
CA ARG A 258 11.04 -7.73 6.34
C ARG A 258 11.00 -9.09 7.06
N ILE A 259 9.83 -9.68 7.27
CA ILE A 259 9.69 -10.99 7.93
C ILE A 259 10.40 -12.08 7.12
N MET A 260 10.16 -12.17 5.81
CA MET A 260 10.67 -13.27 4.99
C MET A 260 12.16 -13.17 4.74
N PHE A 261 12.64 -12.00 4.31
CA PHE A 261 14.04 -11.85 3.92
C PHE A 261 14.98 -11.55 5.09
N SER A 262 14.48 -11.04 6.24
CA SER A 262 15.31 -10.82 7.43
C SER A 262 15.05 -11.87 8.52
N GLY A 263 13.78 -12.16 8.86
CA GLY A 263 13.44 -13.05 9.96
C GLY A 263 13.53 -14.54 9.62
N PHE A 264 13.03 -14.93 8.46
CA PHE A 264 12.93 -16.33 8.03
C PHE A 264 13.81 -16.65 6.81
N ALA A 265 14.90 -15.91 6.61
CA ALA A 265 15.82 -16.09 5.49
C ALA A 265 16.41 -17.52 5.43
N SER A 266 16.72 -18.14 6.58
CA SER A 266 17.25 -19.51 6.68
C SER A 266 16.27 -20.57 6.14
N MET A 267 14.96 -20.24 6.04
CA MET A 267 13.90 -21.12 5.55
C MET A 267 13.46 -20.78 4.12
N GLU A 268 14.25 -20.00 3.37
CA GLU A 268 13.93 -19.52 2.02
C GLU A 268 13.47 -20.65 1.10
N HIS A 269 14.16 -21.79 1.08
CA HIS A 269 13.82 -22.96 0.27
C HIS A 269 12.40 -23.50 0.48
N ARG A 270 11.78 -23.26 1.65
CA ARG A 270 10.41 -23.68 1.97
C ARG A 270 9.38 -22.62 1.58
N TRP A 271 9.60 -21.36 1.97
CA TRP A 271 8.60 -20.34 1.75
C TRP A 271 8.58 -19.80 0.30
N VAL A 272 9.66 -19.94 -0.46
CA VAL A 272 9.66 -19.58 -1.90
C VAL A 272 8.61 -20.38 -2.68
N ILE A 273 8.41 -21.67 -2.35
CA ILE A 273 7.38 -22.50 -2.98
C ILE A 273 5.97 -21.97 -2.63
N LEU A 274 5.75 -21.61 -1.36
CA LEU A 274 4.49 -21.00 -0.92
C LEU A 274 4.22 -19.71 -1.68
N MET A 275 5.22 -18.82 -1.80
CA MET A 275 5.09 -17.57 -2.54
C MET A 275 4.84 -17.79 -4.03
N TRP A 276 5.48 -18.78 -4.62
CA TRP A 276 5.24 -19.17 -6.02
C TRP A 276 3.78 -19.53 -6.25
N VAL A 277 3.21 -20.39 -5.40
CA VAL A 277 1.82 -20.81 -5.49
C VAL A 277 0.86 -19.64 -5.27
N LEU A 278 1.09 -18.81 -4.24
CA LEU A 278 0.26 -17.64 -3.97
C LEU A 278 0.31 -16.62 -5.12
N ALA A 279 1.48 -16.42 -5.73
CA ALA A 279 1.63 -15.53 -6.89
C ALA A 279 0.82 -16.04 -8.09
N ALA A 280 0.99 -17.33 -8.45
CA ALA A 280 0.29 -17.95 -9.58
C ALA A 280 -1.23 -17.93 -9.39
N LEU A 281 -1.72 -18.29 -8.20
CA LEU A 281 -3.14 -18.26 -7.86
C LEU A 281 -3.70 -16.84 -7.90
N SER A 282 -3.00 -15.88 -7.30
CA SER A 282 -3.47 -14.48 -7.25
C SER A 282 -3.54 -13.85 -8.64
N MET A 283 -2.53 -14.06 -9.48
CA MET A 283 -2.55 -13.60 -10.86
C MET A 283 -3.71 -14.19 -11.64
N THR A 284 -3.91 -15.51 -11.54
CA THR A 284 -4.91 -16.24 -12.33
C THR A 284 -6.33 -15.93 -11.85
N ILE A 285 -6.61 -16.08 -10.56
CA ILE A 285 -7.95 -15.84 -9.99
C ILE A 285 -8.31 -14.36 -10.14
N GLY A 286 -7.36 -13.44 -9.89
CA GLY A 286 -7.59 -12.01 -10.04
C GLY A 286 -7.98 -11.63 -11.47
N ASN A 287 -7.24 -12.07 -12.47
CA ASN A 287 -7.52 -11.71 -13.86
C ASN A 287 -8.79 -12.38 -14.41
N LEU A 288 -8.98 -13.67 -14.14
CA LEU A 288 -10.21 -14.37 -14.55
C LEU A 288 -11.46 -13.79 -13.86
N GLY A 289 -11.35 -13.46 -12.57
CA GLY A 289 -12.42 -12.79 -11.83
C GLY A 289 -12.76 -11.43 -12.40
N ALA A 290 -11.77 -10.61 -12.77
CA ALA A 290 -11.97 -9.29 -13.37
C ALA A 290 -12.71 -9.34 -14.73
N LEU A 291 -12.44 -10.36 -15.55
CA LEU A 291 -13.14 -10.56 -16.85
C LEU A 291 -14.65 -10.65 -16.70
N MET A 292 -15.11 -11.26 -15.61
CA MET A 292 -16.53 -11.56 -15.38
C MET A 292 -17.30 -10.38 -14.75
N GLN A 293 -16.60 -9.32 -14.32
CA GLN A 293 -17.25 -8.22 -13.60
C GLN A 293 -17.86 -7.20 -14.55
N LYS A 294 -19.03 -6.70 -14.17
CA LYS A 294 -19.70 -5.56 -14.79
C LYS A 294 -19.51 -4.27 -13.98
N ASP A 295 -19.43 -4.38 -12.64
CA ASP A 295 -19.16 -3.25 -11.76
C ASP A 295 -17.68 -2.85 -11.83
N VAL A 296 -17.41 -1.56 -12.04
CA VAL A 296 -16.05 -1.04 -12.25
C VAL A 296 -15.19 -1.14 -11.00
N LYS A 297 -15.72 -0.83 -9.81
CA LYS A 297 -14.96 -0.95 -8.56
C LYS A 297 -14.65 -2.41 -8.24
N ARG A 298 -15.59 -3.32 -8.50
CA ARG A 298 -15.40 -4.75 -8.32
C ARG A 298 -14.40 -5.33 -9.33
N MET A 299 -14.42 -4.85 -10.58
CA MET A 299 -13.42 -5.20 -11.60
C MET A 299 -12.02 -4.75 -11.16
N LEU A 300 -11.87 -3.52 -10.66
CA LEU A 300 -10.60 -3.02 -10.14
C LEU A 300 -10.16 -3.73 -8.85
N ALA A 301 -11.10 -4.27 -8.06
CA ALA A 301 -10.78 -5.11 -6.90
C ALA A 301 -10.09 -6.41 -7.33
N TYR A 302 -10.63 -7.09 -8.34
CA TYR A 302 -9.99 -8.28 -8.91
C TYR A 302 -8.66 -7.95 -9.60
N SER A 303 -8.59 -6.80 -10.29
CA SER A 303 -7.32 -6.27 -10.78
C SER A 303 -6.29 -6.10 -9.65
N SER A 304 -6.70 -5.56 -8.51
CA SER A 304 -5.85 -5.38 -7.33
C SER A 304 -5.35 -6.72 -6.75
N ILE A 305 -6.14 -7.78 -6.84
CA ILE A 305 -5.73 -9.16 -6.48
C ILE A 305 -4.66 -9.66 -7.46
N ALA A 306 -4.86 -9.46 -8.77
CA ALA A 306 -3.87 -9.83 -9.78
C ALA A 306 -2.54 -9.08 -9.59
N HIS A 307 -2.59 -7.76 -9.31
CA HIS A 307 -1.41 -6.95 -9.05
C HIS A 307 -0.67 -7.37 -7.77
N ALA A 308 -1.38 -7.80 -6.72
CA ALA A 308 -0.77 -8.43 -5.56
C ALA A 308 -0.01 -9.71 -5.96
N GLY A 309 -0.58 -10.52 -6.85
CA GLY A 309 0.09 -11.69 -7.43
C GLY A 309 1.38 -11.34 -8.17
N TYR A 310 1.37 -10.32 -9.04
CA TYR A 310 2.58 -9.83 -9.71
C TYR A 310 3.65 -9.37 -8.71
N LEU A 311 3.25 -8.71 -7.64
CA LEU A 311 4.18 -8.25 -6.61
C LEU A 311 4.76 -9.43 -5.82
N ILE A 312 3.96 -10.46 -5.51
CA ILE A 312 4.43 -11.68 -4.81
C ILE A 312 5.47 -12.44 -5.66
N VAL A 313 5.46 -12.33 -7.00
CA VAL A 313 6.52 -12.91 -7.85
C VAL A 313 7.92 -12.47 -7.39
N ALA A 314 8.07 -11.23 -6.95
CA ALA A 314 9.34 -10.68 -6.47
C ALA A 314 9.93 -11.45 -5.27
N PHE A 315 9.09 -12.10 -4.46
CA PHE A 315 9.53 -12.92 -3.32
C PHE A 315 10.20 -14.23 -3.75
N THR A 316 10.05 -14.63 -5.00
CA THR A 316 10.69 -15.84 -5.53
C THR A 316 12.05 -15.58 -6.20
N ALA A 317 12.49 -14.32 -6.20
CA ALA A 317 13.73 -13.84 -6.77
C ALA A 317 14.85 -13.77 -5.71
N PHE A 318 16.08 -13.54 -6.16
CA PHE A 318 17.21 -13.27 -5.25
C PHE A 318 16.91 -12.06 -4.35
N PRO A 319 17.27 -12.10 -3.04
CA PRO A 319 16.82 -11.11 -2.06
C PRO A 319 17.01 -9.66 -2.49
N ALA A 320 18.24 -9.26 -2.85
CA ALA A 320 18.52 -7.88 -3.22
C ALA A 320 17.68 -7.36 -4.40
N LYS A 321 17.56 -8.18 -5.47
CA LYS A 321 16.80 -7.80 -6.67
C LYS A 321 15.29 -7.93 -6.47
N GLY A 322 14.85 -8.97 -5.74
CA GLY A 322 13.44 -9.19 -5.42
C GLY A 322 12.87 -8.08 -4.56
N VAL A 323 13.54 -7.70 -3.48
CA VAL A 323 13.12 -6.61 -2.59
C VAL A 323 13.08 -5.28 -3.34
N ALA A 324 14.12 -4.94 -4.12
CA ALA A 324 14.13 -3.71 -4.90
C ALA A 324 13.01 -3.67 -5.95
N ALA A 325 12.76 -4.78 -6.66
CA ALA A 325 11.67 -4.90 -7.62
C ALA A 325 10.29 -4.77 -6.94
N ALA A 326 10.10 -5.38 -5.75
CA ALA A 326 8.89 -5.27 -4.97
C ALA A 326 8.63 -3.82 -4.52
N CYS A 327 9.63 -3.13 -3.98
CA CYS A 327 9.53 -1.71 -3.61
C CYS A 327 9.15 -0.84 -4.80
N PHE A 328 9.86 -1.00 -5.93
CA PHE A 328 9.55 -0.24 -7.14
C PHE A 328 8.15 -0.53 -7.68
N TYR A 329 7.74 -1.80 -7.73
CA TYR A 329 6.39 -2.18 -8.16
C TYR A 329 5.31 -1.59 -7.26
N THR A 330 5.51 -1.62 -5.95
CA THR A 330 4.56 -1.05 -4.97
C THR A 330 4.37 0.44 -5.21
N ALA A 331 5.45 1.19 -5.50
CA ALA A 331 5.37 2.62 -5.80
C ALA A 331 4.62 2.88 -7.13
N THR A 332 4.91 2.10 -8.18
CA THR A 332 4.22 2.25 -9.47
C THR A 332 2.75 1.90 -9.37
N TYR A 333 2.43 0.80 -8.70
CA TYR A 333 1.05 0.38 -8.46
C TYR A 333 0.27 1.44 -7.68
N ALA A 334 0.86 2.00 -6.64
CA ALA A 334 0.24 3.06 -5.86
C ALA A 334 -0.11 4.29 -6.73
N ALA A 335 0.83 4.79 -7.53
CA ALA A 335 0.62 5.97 -8.37
C ALA A 335 -0.53 5.76 -9.37
N MET A 336 -0.52 4.65 -10.12
CA MET A 336 -1.53 4.40 -11.16
C MET A 336 -2.90 4.03 -10.58
N ASN A 337 -2.95 3.27 -9.48
CA ASN A 337 -4.22 2.81 -8.91
C ASN A 337 -4.92 3.91 -8.10
N VAL A 338 -4.18 4.70 -7.31
CA VAL A 338 -4.73 5.91 -6.67
C VAL A 338 -5.27 6.86 -7.72
N GLY A 339 -4.51 7.10 -8.80
CA GLY A 339 -4.95 7.95 -9.91
C GLY A 339 -6.26 7.47 -10.54
N ALA A 340 -6.40 6.17 -10.81
CA ALA A 340 -7.63 5.59 -11.34
C ALA A 340 -8.82 5.78 -10.38
N PHE A 341 -8.65 5.51 -9.08
CA PHE A 341 -9.71 5.70 -8.10
C PHE A 341 -10.03 7.18 -7.84
N LEU A 342 -9.05 8.08 -7.93
CA LEU A 342 -9.31 9.53 -7.89
C LEU A 342 -10.20 9.96 -9.05
N VAL A 343 -9.96 9.46 -10.27
CA VAL A 343 -10.84 9.74 -11.42
C VAL A 343 -12.25 9.21 -11.14
N ILE A 344 -12.39 7.96 -10.67
CA ILE A 344 -13.69 7.37 -10.31
C ILE A 344 -14.40 8.20 -9.25
N THR A 345 -13.68 8.66 -8.23
CA THR A 345 -14.20 9.55 -7.17
C THR A 345 -14.76 10.85 -7.75
N GLN A 346 -14.04 11.50 -8.69
CA GLN A 346 -14.46 12.75 -9.31
C GLN A 346 -15.62 12.57 -10.29
N ILE A 347 -15.71 11.42 -10.95
CA ILE A 347 -16.79 11.12 -11.89
C ILE A 347 -18.07 10.76 -11.15
N GLY A 348 -17.99 9.85 -10.18
CA GLY A 348 -19.13 9.30 -9.45
C GLY A 348 -19.68 10.23 -8.38
N GLY A 349 -18.85 11.11 -7.81
CA GLY A 349 -19.20 11.93 -6.66
C GLY A 349 -19.67 11.12 -5.45
N PHE A 350 -20.33 11.75 -4.49
CA PHE A 350 -20.77 11.09 -3.27
C PHE A 350 -21.78 9.96 -3.49
N ASN A 351 -22.70 10.13 -4.44
CA ASN A 351 -23.77 9.16 -4.71
C ASN A 351 -23.27 7.95 -5.52
N GLU A 352 -22.07 8.05 -6.11
CA GLU A 352 -21.48 7.00 -6.94
C GLU A 352 -22.46 6.45 -8.00
N SER A 353 -23.03 7.37 -8.77
CA SER A 353 -24.08 7.07 -9.77
C SER A 353 -23.61 6.17 -10.90
N LEU A 354 -22.28 6.19 -11.22
CA LEU A 354 -21.68 5.39 -12.26
C LEU A 354 -21.02 4.15 -11.65
N ARG A 355 -21.67 2.99 -11.78
CA ARG A 355 -21.22 1.73 -11.18
C ARG A 355 -20.75 0.71 -12.21
N THR A 356 -21.50 0.54 -13.30
CA THR A 356 -21.21 -0.48 -14.32
C THR A 356 -20.34 0.07 -15.46
N VAL A 357 -19.72 -0.83 -16.19
CA VAL A 357 -18.92 -0.45 -17.38
C VAL A 357 -19.77 0.33 -18.40
N GLU A 358 -21.03 -0.03 -18.54
CA GLU A 358 -21.99 0.62 -19.43
C GLU A 358 -22.27 2.07 -19.00
N ASP A 359 -22.30 2.38 -17.72
CA ASP A 359 -22.54 3.74 -17.20
C ASP A 359 -21.45 4.74 -17.61
N TYR A 360 -20.27 4.24 -17.99
CA TYR A 360 -19.15 5.08 -18.45
C TYR A 360 -19.23 5.44 -19.94
N GLN A 361 -20.27 5.00 -20.69
CA GLN A 361 -20.42 5.32 -22.09
C GLN A 361 -20.55 6.85 -22.31
N GLY A 362 -19.80 7.34 -23.28
CA GLY A 362 -19.79 8.75 -23.65
C GLY A 362 -19.08 9.67 -22.66
N LEU A 363 -18.38 9.14 -21.65
CA LEU A 363 -17.65 9.96 -20.68
C LEU A 363 -16.63 10.89 -21.37
N ALA A 364 -15.96 10.40 -22.42
CA ALA A 364 -14.99 11.19 -23.19
C ALA A 364 -15.61 12.44 -23.84
N MET A 365 -16.89 12.40 -24.18
CA MET A 365 -17.61 13.56 -24.76
C MET A 365 -18.05 14.54 -23.65
N LYS A 366 -18.48 14.04 -22.49
CA LYS A 366 -18.97 14.86 -21.37
C LYS A 366 -17.84 15.45 -20.51
N ARG A 367 -16.78 14.65 -20.27
CA ARG A 367 -15.65 14.99 -19.35
C ARG A 367 -14.31 14.51 -19.93
N PRO A 368 -13.81 15.12 -21.03
CA PRO A 368 -12.67 14.61 -21.80
C PRO A 368 -11.37 14.49 -20.97
N VAL A 369 -11.11 15.41 -20.06
CA VAL A 369 -9.90 15.39 -19.22
C VAL A 369 -9.92 14.18 -18.27
N LEU A 370 -11.03 13.94 -17.59
CA LEU A 370 -11.15 12.80 -16.67
C LEU A 370 -11.14 11.46 -17.43
N ALA A 371 -11.77 11.41 -18.61
CA ALA A 371 -11.73 10.25 -19.50
C ALA A 371 -10.31 9.94 -19.96
N GLY A 372 -9.55 10.96 -20.38
CA GLY A 372 -8.15 10.83 -20.77
C GLY A 372 -7.24 10.37 -19.63
N LEU A 373 -7.43 10.90 -18.41
CA LEU A 373 -6.69 10.46 -17.23
C LEU A 373 -7.04 9.02 -16.85
N LEU A 374 -8.32 8.64 -16.90
CA LEU A 374 -8.73 7.25 -16.66
C LEU A 374 -8.07 6.31 -17.66
N ALA A 375 -8.10 6.68 -18.96
CA ALA A 375 -7.45 5.93 -20.02
C ALA A 375 -5.94 5.77 -19.75
N PHE A 376 -5.26 6.84 -19.37
CA PHE A 376 -3.85 6.82 -19.04
C PHE A 376 -3.52 5.86 -17.89
N PHE A 377 -4.28 5.91 -16.78
CA PHE A 377 -4.06 5.01 -15.66
C PHE A 377 -4.38 3.54 -16.00
N LEU A 378 -5.46 3.28 -16.76
CA LEU A 378 -5.79 1.92 -17.20
C LEU A 378 -4.72 1.35 -18.13
N LEU A 379 -4.19 2.14 -19.07
CA LEU A 379 -3.10 1.73 -19.95
C LEU A 379 -1.81 1.45 -19.14
N SER A 380 -1.56 2.22 -18.09
CA SER A 380 -0.45 1.94 -17.18
C SER A 380 -0.67 0.64 -16.39
N LEU A 381 -1.88 0.35 -15.91
CA LEU A 381 -2.22 -0.92 -15.24
C LEU A 381 -2.05 -2.13 -16.18
N ILE A 382 -2.34 -1.99 -17.47
CA ILE A 382 -2.02 -2.97 -18.52
C ILE A 382 -0.50 -3.20 -18.56
N GLY A 383 0.29 -2.14 -18.45
CA GLY A 383 1.73 -2.17 -18.59
C GLY A 383 2.20 -1.74 -19.98
N ILE A 384 1.62 -0.68 -20.53
CA ILE A 384 2.08 -0.08 -21.80
C ILE A 384 3.46 0.56 -21.58
N PRO A 385 4.43 0.38 -22.50
CA PRO A 385 5.73 1.02 -22.43
C PRO A 385 5.64 2.53 -22.14
N PHE A 386 6.68 3.09 -21.54
CA PHE A 386 6.76 4.49 -21.07
C PHE A 386 5.86 4.83 -19.89
N THR A 387 5.22 3.84 -19.26
CA THR A 387 4.47 4.02 -18.01
C THR A 387 5.10 3.24 -16.86
N GLY A 388 4.83 3.66 -15.62
CA GLY A 388 5.33 2.97 -14.42
C GLY A 388 4.94 1.51 -14.35
N GLY A 389 3.73 1.16 -14.78
CA GLY A 389 3.22 -0.21 -14.76
C GLY A 389 4.03 -1.19 -15.63
N PHE A 390 4.58 -0.72 -16.75
CA PHE A 390 5.49 -1.53 -17.57
C PHE A 390 6.76 -1.88 -16.80
N PHE A 391 7.48 -0.87 -16.29
CA PHE A 391 8.74 -1.10 -15.58
C PHE A 391 8.55 -1.87 -14.28
N GLY A 392 7.42 -1.66 -13.58
CA GLY A 392 7.07 -2.47 -12.42
C GLY A 392 7.04 -3.96 -12.74
N LYS A 393 6.27 -4.36 -13.76
CA LYS A 393 6.20 -5.75 -14.23
C LYS A 393 7.55 -6.24 -14.78
N PHE A 394 8.23 -5.40 -15.55
CA PHE A 394 9.53 -5.72 -16.15
C PHE A 394 10.57 -6.09 -15.09
N TYR A 395 10.73 -5.28 -14.05
CA TYR A 395 11.72 -5.57 -13.00
C TYR A 395 11.37 -6.82 -12.19
N VAL A 396 10.10 -7.04 -11.85
CA VAL A 396 9.67 -8.22 -11.11
C VAL A 396 9.88 -9.50 -11.93
N PHE A 397 9.49 -9.51 -13.20
CA PHE A 397 9.66 -10.70 -14.04
C PHE A 397 11.14 -10.95 -14.38
N THR A 398 11.92 -9.89 -14.62
CA THR A 398 13.37 -10.03 -14.83
C THR A 398 14.06 -10.62 -13.61
N ALA A 399 13.72 -10.16 -12.41
CA ALA A 399 14.25 -10.72 -11.16
C ALA A 399 13.88 -12.20 -10.98
N ALA A 400 12.65 -12.59 -11.31
CA ALA A 400 12.20 -13.98 -11.26
C ALA A 400 12.93 -14.87 -12.30
N LEU A 401 13.11 -14.37 -13.53
CA LEU A 401 13.84 -15.08 -14.59
C LEU A 401 15.31 -15.32 -14.20
N GLN A 402 15.98 -14.31 -13.60
CA GLN A 402 17.34 -14.45 -13.12
C GLN A 402 17.49 -15.48 -11.99
N ALA A 403 16.41 -15.69 -11.20
CA ALA A 403 16.34 -16.74 -10.19
C ALA A 403 15.85 -18.10 -10.73
N GLY A 404 15.76 -18.27 -12.06
CA GLY A 404 15.32 -19.51 -12.69
C GLY A 404 13.82 -19.80 -12.61
N ARG A 405 12.98 -18.81 -12.22
CA ARG A 405 11.53 -18.97 -12.08
C ARG A 405 10.78 -18.75 -13.41
N VAL A 406 11.23 -19.38 -14.47
CA VAL A 406 10.73 -19.18 -15.85
C VAL A 406 9.23 -19.38 -15.95
N TRP A 407 8.70 -20.48 -15.42
CA TRP A 407 7.26 -20.80 -15.50
C TRP A 407 6.39 -19.77 -14.79
N LEU A 408 6.84 -19.20 -13.66
CA LEU A 408 6.10 -18.16 -12.98
C LEU A 408 6.06 -16.86 -13.80
N ALA A 409 7.16 -16.51 -14.47
CA ALA A 409 7.20 -15.38 -15.39
C ALA A 409 6.26 -15.60 -16.59
N VAL A 410 6.25 -16.81 -17.17
CA VAL A 410 5.32 -17.17 -18.27
C VAL A 410 3.86 -17.03 -17.82
N ILE A 411 3.50 -17.59 -16.66
CA ILE A 411 2.15 -17.44 -16.09
C ILE A 411 1.80 -15.96 -15.92
N GLY A 412 2.74 -15.16 -15.41
CA GLY A 412 2.55 -13.72 -15.22
C GLY A 412 2.33 -12.96 -16.53
N LEU A 413 3.09 -13.27 -17.57
CA LEU A 413 2.94 -12.65 -18.90
C LEU A 413 1.59 -13.01 -19.54
N ILE A 414 1.17 -14.27 -19.48
CA ILE A 414 -0.15 -14.71 -19.96
C ILE A 414 -1.25 -13.96 -19.21
N ASN A 415 -1.16 -13.89 -17.89
CA ASN A 415 -2.11 -13.17 -17.06
C ASN A 415 -2.13 -11.66 -17.35
N SER A 416 -0.99 -11.06 -17.67
CA SER A 416 -0.92 -9.66 -18.10
C SER A 416 -1.63 -9.46 -19.44
N GLY A 417 -1.53 -10.42 -20.38
CA GLY A 417 -2.30 -10.44 -21.60
C GLY A 417 -3.82 -10.52 -21.37
N ILE A 418 -4.26 -11.37 -20.43
CA ILE A 418 -5.67 -11.47 -20.02
C ILE A 418 -6.16 -10.12 -19.46
N ALA A 419 -5.33 -9.45 -18.67
CA ALA A 419 -5.67 -8.15 -18.07
C ALA A 419 -6.00 -7.09 -19.12
N CYS A 420 -5.36 -7.10 -20.30
CA CYS A 420 -5.64 -6.15 -21.37
C CYS A 420 -7.13 -6.13 -21.74
N PHE A 421 -7.80 -7.29 -21.75
CA PHE A 421 -9.17 -7.37 -22.21
C PHE A 421 -10.14 -6.57 -21.35
N TYR A 422 -10.13 -6.74 -20.03
CA TYR A 422 -11.11 -6.04 -19.18
C TYR A 422 -10.80 -4.54 -19.03
N TYR A 423 -9.54 -4.13 -19.05
CA TYR A 423 -9.20 -2.71 -19.06
C TYR A 423 -9.57 -2.04 -20.37
N LEU A 424 -9.29 -2.69 -21.52
CA LEU A 424 -9.67 -2.17 -22.82
C LEU A 424 -11.19 -2.17 -23.00
N ARG A 425 -11.93 -3.11 -22.42
CA ARG A 425 -13.39 -3.10 -22.38
C ARG A 425 -13.93 -1.85 -21.69
N LEU A 426 -13.40 -1.49 -20.52
CA LEU A 426 -13.78 -0.25 -19.83
C LEU A 426 -13.39 0.98 -20.67
N LEU A 427 -12.19 0.98 -21.23
CA LEU A 427 -11.71 2.06 -22.08
C LEU A 427 -12.59 2.25 -23.33
N ALA A 428 -12.95 1.17 -24.00
CA ALA A 428 -13.85 1.20 -25.14
C ALA A 428 -15.22 1.80 -24.76
N SER A 429 -15.76 1.46 -23.59
CA SER A 429 -16.99 2.08 -23.09
C SER A 429 -16.85 3.58 -22.88
N VAL A 430 -15.77 4.04 -22.24
CA VAL A 430 -15.49 5.47 -21.99
C VAL A 430 -15.52 6.31 -23.27
N TYR A 431 -15.02 5.77 -24.39
CA TYR A 431 -14.95 6.45 -25.69
C TYR A 431 -16.09 6.08 -26.66
N ALA A 432 -16.99 5.16 -26.27
CA ALA A 432 -18.17 4.84 -27.08
C ALA A 432 -19.15 6.03 -27.14
N LYS A 433 -20.01 6.06 -28.15
CA LYS A 433 -21.09 7.05 -28.22
C LYS A 433 -22.07 6.84 -27.05
N PRO A 434 -22.60 7.92 -26.43
CA PRO A 434 -23.61 7.77 -25.37
C PRO A 434 -24.83 7.01 -25.90
N ALA A 435 -25.45 6.22 -25.02
CA ALA A 435 -26.74 5.63 -25.31
C ALA A 435 -27.78 6.74 -25.51
N ALA A 436 -28.71 6.58 -26.47
CA ALA A 436 -29.70 7.59 -26.82
C ALA A 436 -30.54 8.11 -25.64
N SER A 437 -30.70 7.31 -24.57
CA SER A 437 -31.36 7.69 -23.32
C SER A 437 -30.55 8.62 -22.43
N ALA A 438 -29.22 8.71 -22.62
CA ALA A 438 -28.30 9.48 -21.77
C ALA A 438 -28.07 10.92 -22.30
N GLU A 439 -28.61 11.28 -23.48
CA GLU A 439 -28.49 12.63 -24.06
C GLU A 439 -29.33 13.67 -23.32
N ALA A 440 -30.33 13.26 -22.55
CA ALA A 440 -31.29 14.14 -21.86
C ALA A 440 -30.81 14.68 -20.51
N GLU A 441 -29.78 14.12 -19.89
CA GLU A 441 -29.23 14.62 -18.64
C GLU A 441 -28.18 15.70 -18.87
N GLY A 442 -28.57 16.94 -18.55
CA GLY A 442 -27.96 18.21 -18.88
C GLY A 442 -26.43 18.30 -18.76
N SER A 443 -25.86 19.03 -19.69
CA SER A 443 -24.47 19.52 -19.74
C SER A 443 -24.18 20.53 -18.61
N GLY A 444 -24.34 20.13 -17.35
CA GLY A 444 -23.83 20.92 -16.23
C GLY A 444 -22.32 21.04 -16.36
N THR A 445 -21.78 22.26 -16.38
CA THR A 445 -20.34 22.52 -16.39
C THR A 445 -19.74 21.93 -15.10
N TYR A 446 -19.18 20.71 -15.22
CA TYR A 446 -18.44 20.11 -14.13
C TYR A 446 -17.14 20.85 -13.93
N ARG A 447 -16.97 21.52 -12.79
CA ARG A 447 -15.71 22.13 -12.42
C ARG A 447 -14.96 21.19 -11.50
N LEU A 448 -13.81 20.69 -11.97
CA LEU A 448 -12.90 19.92 -11.13
C LEU A 448 -12.35 20.84 -10.03
N ASN A 449 -12.45 20.40 -8.77
CA ASN A 449 -11.80 21.12 -7.66
C ASN A 449 -10.28 21.19 -7.92
N PRO A 450 -9.65 22.37 -7.74
CA PRO A 450 -8.20 22.51 -7.90
C PRO A 450 -7.37 21.54 -7.07
N ALA A 451 -7.79 21.21 -5.85
CA ALA A 451 -7.12 20.21 -5.00
C ALA A 451 -7.15 18.81 -5.61
N ALA A 452 -8.31 18.37 -6.08
CA ALA A 452 -8.44 17.08 -6.79
C ALA A 452 -7.69 17.09 -8.12
N GLY A 453 -7.68 18.22 -8.83
CA GLY A 453 -6.90 18.41 -10.06
C GLY A 453 -5.40 18.27 -9.78
N LEU A 454 -4.90 18.84 -8.70
CA LEU A 454 -3.50 18.70 -8.26
C LEU A 454 -3.16 17.24 -7.95
N ALA A 455 -4.02 16.54 -7.21
CA ALA A 455 -3.81 15.12 -6.90
C ALA A 455 -3.73 14.25 -8.17
N LEU A 456 -4.65 14.47 -9.11
CA LEU A 456 -4.66 13.78 -10.41
C LEU A 456 -3.42 14.10 -11.24
N LEU A 457 -2.99 15.35 -11.26
CA LEU A 457 -1.76 15.76 -11.96
C LEU A 457 -0.54 15.10 -11.32
N CYS A 458 -0.40 15.13 -9.98
CA CYS A 458 0.72 14.51 -9.28
C CYS A 458 0.79 13.00 -9.51
N THR A 459 -0.35 12.28 -9.46
CA THR A 459 -0.39 10.84 -9.70
C THR A 459 -0.09 10.50 -11.16
N ALA A 460 -0.56 11.30 -12.12
CA ALA A 460 -0.26 11.14 -13.55
C ALA A 460 1.24 11.38 -13.83
N VAL A 461 1.79 12.49 -13.30
CA VAL A 461 3.22 12.81 -13.43
C VAL A 461 4.08 11.73 -12.76
N ALA A 462 3.71 11.24 -11.58
CA ALA A 462 4.43 10.15 -10.91
C ALA A 462 4.41 8.87 -11.76
N THR A 463 3.24 8.49 -12.31
CA THR A 463 3.10 7.31 -13.17
C THR A 463 3.96 7.42 -14.43
N LEU A 464 4.01 8.61 -15.05
CA LEU A 464 4.82 8.87 -16.23
C LEU A 464 6.32 8.92 -15.89
N ALA A 465 6.70 9.61 -14.81
CA ALA A 465 8.08 9.70 -14.36
C ALA A 465 8.68 8.33 -14.02
N LEU A 466 7.90 7.44 -13.38
CA LEU A 466 8.27 6.05 -13.12
C LEU A 466 8.42 5.22 -14.40
N GLY A 467 7.79 5.67 -15.51
CA GLY A 467 7.89 5.03 -16.82
C GLY A 467 9.00 5.59 -17.72
N ILE A 468 9.41 6.85 -17.53
CA ILE A 468 10.43 7.49 -18.40
C ILE A 468 11.79 7.53 -17.69
N VAL A 469 11.82 7.81 -16.39
CA VAL A 469 13.05 7.95 -15.58
C VAL A 469 12.98 7.05 -14.35
N PRO A 470 12.89 5.71 -14.53
CA PRO A 470 12.72 4.77 -13.40
C PRO A 470 13.93 4.75 -12.46
N GLY A 471 15.13 5.10 -12.94
CA GLY A 471 16.39 4.93 -12.23
C GLY A 471 16.46 5.61 -10.87
N ARG A 472 15.83 6.80 -10.69
CA ARG A 472 15.85 7.50 -9.40
C ARG A 472 15.12 6.72 -8.30
N ILE A 473 13.93 6.22 -8.61
CA ILE A 473 13.13 5.45 -7.64
C ILE A 473 13.69 4.04 -7.50
N LEU A 474 14.24 3.45 -8.57
CA LEU A 474 14.92 2.17 -8.50
C LEU A 474 16.14 2.25 -7.56
N ASN A 475 16.96 3.29 -7.64
CA ASN A 475 18.08 3.51 -6.73
C ASN A 475 17.64 3.66 -5.26
N LEU A 476 16.50 4.30 -5.00
CA LEU A 476 15.92 4.35 -3.64
C LEU A 476 15.43 2.96 -3.19
N ALA A 477 14.82 2.19 -4.09
CA ALA A 477 14.39 0.83 -3.83
C ALA A 477 15.58 -0.12 -3.58
N GLU A 478 16.69 0.04 -4.29
CA GLU A 478 17.93 -0.70 -4.05
C GLU A 478 18.57 -0.35 -2.70
N ARG A 479 18.60 0.93 -2.31
CA ARG A 479 19.03 1.33 -0.96
C ARG A 479 18.12 0.77 0.12
N ALA A 480 16.81 0.76 -0.11
CA ALA A 480 15.85 0.14 0.78
C ALA A 480 16.12 -1.37 0.92
N SER A 481 16.37 -2.06 -0.19
CA SER A 481 16.73 -3.48 -0.19
C SER A 481 18.03 -3.76 0.59
N ALA A 482 19.07 -2.96 0.36
CA ALA A 482 20.34 -3.11 1.06
C ALA A 482 20.21 -2.96 2.58
N SER A 483 19.28 -2.15 3.07
CA SER A 483 19.06 -1.99 4.51
C SER A 483 18.36 -3.17 5.18
N LEU A 484 17.75 -4.08 4.42
CA LEU A 484 17.21 -5.35 4.94
C LEU A 484 18.25 -6.46 5.05
N ASP A 485 19.39 -6.37 4.32
CA ASP A 485 20.44 -7.38 4.36
C ASP A 485 21.28 -7.24 5.63
N GLN A 486 21.06 -8.11 6.61
CA GLN A 486 21.76 -8.12 7.90
C GLN A 486 23.27 -8.36 7.77
N LYS A 487 23.77 -9.00 6.70
CA LYS A 487 25.20 -9.19 6.46
C LYS A 487 25.92 -7.88 6.20
N ALA A 488 25.28 -6.92 5.54
CA ALA A 488 25.85 -5.59 5.31
C ALA A 488 25.95 -4.76 6.61
N VAL A 489 25.03 -4.94 7.54
CA VAL A 489 24.98 -4.19 8.82
C VAL A 489 26.06 -4.66 9.79
N SER A 490 26.39 -5.95 9.83
CA SER A 490 27.44 -6.49 10.71
C SER A 490 28.86 -6.09 10.26
N VAL A 491 29.08 -5.91 8.97
CA VAL A 491 30.38 -5.45 8.42
C VAL A 491 30.59 -3.96 8.76
N THR A 492 29.56 -3.12 8.68
CA THR A 492 29.68 -1.69 9.01
C THR A 492 29.86 -1.46 10.52
N ALA A 493 29.26 -2.29 11.37
CA ALA A 493 29.47 -2.25 12.82
C ALA A 493 30.87 -2.76 13.23
N ALA A 494 31.42 -3.74 12.53
CA ALA A 494 32.77 -4.27 12.77
C ALA A 494 33.91 -3.36 12.27
N THR A 495 33.62 -2.51 11.25
CA THR A 495 34.59 -1.54 10.73
C THR A 495 34.52 -0.17 11.41
N GLY A 496 33.51 0.06 12.25
CA GLY A 496 33.30 1.31 12.99
C GLY A 496 34.00 1.43 14.35
N THR A 497 34.69 0.38 14.81
CA THR A 497 35.45 0.41 16.07
C THR A 497 36.93 0.21 15.78
N ASP A 498 37.61 1.20 15.25
CA ASP A 498 39.04 1.45 15.57
C ASP A 498 39.63 2.68 14.84
N VAL A 499 39.08 3.85 15.04
CA VAL A 499 39.76 5.10 14.73
C VAL A 499 39.50 6.13 15.84
N THR A 500 40.06 5.88 17.03
CA THR A 500 40.45 6.94 17.98
C THR A 500 41.27 6.34 19.11
N GLN A 501 42.55 6.03 18.90
CA GLN A 501 43.57 6.19 19.93
C GLN A 501 44.76 6.95 19.31
N PRO A 502 45.10 8.12 19.83
CA PRO A 502 46.35 8.79 19.47
C PRO A 502 47.52 8.00 20.08
N ARG A 503 48.41 7.50 19.22
CA ARG A 503 49.69 6.98 19.66
C ARG A 503 50.50 8.13 20.27
N THR A 504 50.54 8.22 21.57
CA THR A 504 51.56 8.93 22.29
C THR A 504 52.87 8.11 22.24
N ASN A 505 53.74 8.43 21.30
CA ASN A 505 55.16 8.11 21.39
C ASN A 505 55.74 9.00 22.52
N ILE A 506 56.15 8.39 23.63
CA ILE A 506 57.16 8.95 24.51
C ILE A 506 58.36 8.02 24.45
N ALA A 507 59.47 8.59 23.96
CA ALA A 507 60.76 8.02 23.95
C ALA A 507 61.28 7.75 25.38
N GLN A 508 61.88 6.58 25.60
CA GLN A 508 63.22 6.45 26.20
C GLN A 508 63.73 5.01 25.89
#